data_c026fb63624ea313fd6339b31ffb0816
#
_entry.id   c026fb63624ea313fd6339b31ffb0816
#
_cell.length_a   1.000
_cell.length_b   1.000
_cell.length_c   1.000
_cell.angle_alpha   90.00
_cell.angle_beta   90.00
_cell.angle_gamma   90.00
#
_symmetry.space_group_name_H-M   'P 1'
#
loop_
_entity.id
_entity.type
_entity.pdbx_description
1 polymer ?
#
loop_
_entity_poly.entity_id
_entity_poly.type
_entity_poly.pdbx_seq_one_letter_code
_entity_poly.pdbx_strand_id
1 'polypeptide(L)'
;MLNFLIYDKITINILKWVRMMKKIFSIIIAIIILLSFSVFADAQVNIGAFTEAYKNANGKTMIVSDKGDITTAPENSLMAIHNAEKAGADIIKIDVRTTADGVLILMEDNTVVRTCNGYGENTVVSEMTYEEIKQLNLLGGKGGYGAKNTTLTVPTLEEVFDDRKLSYLSSSSTETKQKSLFMLDFDWSIRDKISNLVIENNMGNEVIFYIDDATPGEITAWKETLPFEPMIMTYFKGNVIFAATANVKNDAEIADGIHLATKNPYGVIFGETVQDTAKESGIRTMASASRPEICGTQIQDTEVWWDYLITQGFNVIMTDHVKELRAYLDDCNEKEWFLEKYFYDTIEGYSLPDFNSDKFLDYKRAYNNAYDYITDVINDHSSSRSDIVTAEYEIKKAIDDIHANYNALQEGTAGMTVNPLTILLSAFAIAIVTVAEIYVYKKKKK
;
A
#
# COMPACT_ATOMS: atom_id res chain seq x y z
N MET A 1 -25.17 -42.43 -64.39
CA MET A 1 -25.43 -40.98 -64.40
C MET A 1 -26.00 -40.50 -63.06
N LEU A 2 -26.94 -41.19 -62.43
CA LEU A 2 -27.57 -40.78 -61.16
C LEU A 2 -26.61 -40.80 -59.97
N ASN A 3 -25.68 -41.75 -59.85
CA ASN A 3 -24.69 -41.86 -58.78
C ASN A 3 -23.62 -40.77 -58.82
N PHE A 4 -23.29 -40.19 -59.96
CA PHE A 4 -22.32 -39.11 -60.09
C PHE A 4 -22.88 -37.78 -59.57
N LEU A 5 -24.15 -37.51 -59.81
CA LEU A 5 -24.85 -36.31 -59.35
C LEU A 5 -25.05 -36.29 -57.81
N ILE A 6 -25.20 -37.49 -57.22
CA ILE A 6 -25.30 -37.59 -55.74
C ILE A 6 -23.94 -37.35 -55.07
N TYR A 7 -22.86 -37.88 -55.62
CA TYR A 7 -21.49 -37.66 -55.12
C TYR A 7 -21.09 -36.19 -55.18
N ASP A 8 -21.38 -35.47 -56.25
CA ASP A 8 -21.10 -34.04 -56.35
C ASP A 8 -21.88 -33.19 -55.36
N LYS A 9 -23.16 -33.48 -55.10
CA LYS A 9 -23.97 -32.80 -54.11
C LYS A 9 -23.43 -32.99 -52.65
N ILE A 10 -23.00 -34.20 -52.32
CA ILE A 10 -22.44 -34.54 -51.02
C ILE A 10 -21.10 -33.80 -50.81
N THR A 11 -20.24 -33.81 -51.84
CA THR A 11 -18.93 -33.13 -51.80
C THR A 11 -19.08 -31.61 -51.65
N ILE A 12 -20.03 -31.00 -52.36
CA ILE A 12 -20.34 -29.56 -52.25
C ILE A 12 -20.87 -29.22 -50.85
N ASN A 13 -21.70 -30.05 -50.27
CA ASN A 13 -22.24 -29.83 -48.91
C ASN A 13 -21.17 -30.00 -47.87
N ILE A 14 -20.26 -30.94 -47.97
CA ILE A 14 -19.10 -31.11 -47.08
C ILE A 14 -18.17 -29.89 -47.18
N LEU A 15 -17.86 -29.39 -48.36
CA LEU A 15 -17.05 -28.21 -48.56
C LEU A 15 -17.69 -26.95 -47.98
N LYS A 16 -19.00 -26.78 -48.10
CA LYS A 16 -19.75 -25.70 -47.46
C LYS A 16 -19.68 -25.82 -45.93
N TRP A 17 -19.84 -27.02 -45.40
CA TRP A 17 -19.78 -27.30 -43.97
C TRP A 17 -18.37 -26.99 -43.38
N VAL A 18 -17.30 -27.43 -44.06
CA VAL A 18 -15.92 -27.14 -43.69
C VAL A 18 -15.62 -25.62 -43.71
N ARG A 19 -16.13 -24.89 -44.72
CA ARG A 19 -15.99 -23.41 -44.75
C ARG A 19 -16.76 -22.73 -43.63
N MET A 20 -17.92 -23.21 -43.29
CA MET A 20 -18.71 -22.69 -42.14
C MET A 20 -18.00 -22.96 -40.84
N MET A 21 -17.48 -24.15 -40.62
CA MET A 21 -16.70 -24.51 -39.42
C MET A 21 -15.43 -23.66 -39.26
N LYS A 22 -14.70 -23.41 -40.36
CA LYS A 22 -13.53 -22.50 -40.32
C LYS A 22 -13.92 -21.09 -39.91
N LYS A 23 -15.05 -20.55 -40.38
CA LYS A 23 -15.54 -19.22 -39.97
C LYS A 23 -15.92 -19.20 -38.51
N ILE A 24 -16.63 -20.22 -38.01
CA ILE A 24 -17.02 -20.35 -36.60
C ILE A 24 -15.74 -20.40 -35.71
N PHE A 25 -14.76 -21.20 -36.10
CA PHE A 25 -13.51 -21.35 -35.39
C PHE A 25 -12.71 -20.02 -35.33
N SER A 26 -12.66 -19.27 -36.44
CA SER A 26 -12.04 -17.94 -36.49
C SER A 26 -12.76 -16.92 -35.58
N ILE A 27 -14.10 -17.00 -35.51
CA ILE A 27 -14.89 -16.13 -34.62
C ILE A 27 -14.63 -16.50 -33.16
N ILE A 28 -14.56 -17.78 -32.82
CA ILE A 28 -14.23 -18.23 -31.45
C ILE A 28 -12.86 -17.79 -31.06
N ILE A 29 -11.84 -17.91 -31.92
CA ILE A 29 -10.48 -17.40 -31.66
C ILE A 29 -10.49 -15.88 -31.44
N ALA A 30 -11.20 -15.13 -32.28
CA ALA A 30 -11.32 -13.69 -32.15
C ALA A 30 -11.99 -13.29 -30.80
N ILE A 31 -13.02 -14.03 -30.38
CA ILE A 31 -13.68 -13.81 -29.07
C ILE A 31 -12.74 -14.16 -27.92
N ILE A 32 -11.98 -15.26 -28.02
CA ILE A 32 -10.98 -15.62 -26.98
C ILE A 32 -9.89 -14.53 -26.86
N ILE A 33 -9.41 -14.00 -28.00
CA ILE A 33 -8.44 -12.91 -28.03
C ILE A 33 -9.04 -11.62 -27.42
N LEU A 34 -10.28 -11.26 -27.77
CA LEU A 34 -10.97 -10.10 -27.19
C LEU A 34 -11.22 -10.26 -25.69
N LEU A 35 -11.60 -11.44 -25.22
CA LEU A 35 -11.78 -11.72 -23.80
C LEU A 35 -10.45 -11.68 -23.03
N SER A 36 -9.34 -12.14 -23.63
CA SER A 36 -8.02 -12.01 -23.01
C SER A 36 -7.60 -10.54 -22.89
N PHE A 37 -7.85 -9.71 -23.89
CA PHE A 37 -7.58 -8.27 -23.81
C PHE A 37 -8.40 -7.54 -22.72
N SER A 38 -9.67 -7.93 -22.51
CA SER A 38 -10.49 -7.32 -21.46
C SER A 38 -9.99 -7.68 -20.05
N VAL A 39 -9.57 -8.93 -19.83
CA VAL A 39 -9.00 -9.37 -18.54
C VAL A 39 -7.68 -8.66 -18.24
N PHE A 40 -6.83 -8.46 -19.26
CA PHE A 40 -5.59 -7.68 -19.10
C PHE A 40 -5.86 -6.20 -18.84
N ALA A 41 -6.89 -5.61 -19.44
CA ALA A 41 -7.25 -4.22 -19.22
C ALA A 41 -7.76 -3.98 -17.78
N ASP A 42 -8.59 -4.87 -17.24
CA ASP A 42 -9.08 -4.76 -15.86
C ASP A 42 -7.94 -4.95 -14.82
N ALA A 43 -7.02 -5.87 -15.09
CA ALA A 43 -5.85 -6.08 -14.25
C ALA A 43 -4.93 -4.84 -14.26
N GLN A 44 -4.68 -4.24 -15.42
CA GLN A 44 -3.88 -3.01 -15.54
C GLN A 44 -4.52 -1.81 -14.84
N VAL A 45 -5.85 -1.68 -14.88
CA VAL A 45 -6.56 -0.59 -14.19
C VAL A 45 -6.38 -0.69 -12.67
N ASN A 46 -6.42 -1.89 -12.09
CA ASN A 46 -6.24 -2.07 -10.65
C ASN A 46 -4.78 -1.80 -10.21
N ILE A 47 -3.81 -2.28 -10.96
CA ILE A 47 -2.38 -2.01 -10.73
C ILE A 47 -2.05 -0.54 -10.90
N GLY A 48 -2.60 0.14 -11.92
CA GLY A 48 -2.45 1.57 -12.10
C GLY A 48 -2.87 2.38 -10.86
N ALA A 49 -3.92 1.96 -10.17
CA ALA A 49 -4.35 2.61 -8.93
C ALA A 49 -3.32 2.47 -7.80
N PHE A 50 -2.64 1.34 -7.65
CA PHE A 50 -1.56 1.16 -6.68
C PHE A 50 -0.31 1.97 -7.04
N THR A 51 0.04 2.01 -8.31
CA THR A 51 1.15 2.82 -8.84
C THR A 51 0.92 4.31 -8.57
N GLU A 52 -0.27 4.81 -8.90
CA GLU A 52 -0.66 6.20 -8.62
C GLU A 52 -0.72 6.48 -7.12
N ALA A 53 -1.23 5.54 -6.31
CA ALA A 53 -1.24 5.67 -4.86
C ALA A 53 0.19 5.75 -4.31
N TYR A 54 1.11 4.93 -4.80
CA TYR A 54 2.52 4.96 -4.37
C TYR A 54 3.22 6.28 -4.77
N LYS A 55 2.99 6.79 -5.97
CA LYS A 55 3.56 8.06 -6.45
C LYS A 55 2.98 9.29 -5.77
N ASN A 56 1.85 9.19 -5.10
CA ASN A 56 1.27 10.29 -4.34
C ASN A 56 1.95 10.42 -2.96
N ALA A 57 2.90 11.32 -2.84
CA ALA A 57 3.64 11.56 -1.60
C ALA A 57 2.76 11.92 -0.39
N ASN A 58 1.59 12.52 -0.62
CA ASN A 58 0.61 12.88 0.41
C ASN A 58 -0.55 11.86 0.49
N GLY A 59 -0.37 10.67 -0.11
CA GLY A 59 -1.37 9.61 -0.08
C GLY A 59 -1.45 8.90 1.26
N LYS A 60 -2.49 8.08 1.42
CA LYS A 60 -2.69 7.24 2.62
C LYS A 60 -1.47 6.38 2.92
N THR A 61 -1.33 6.03 4.20
CA THR A 61 -0.28 5.12 4.66
C THR A 61 -0.37 3.78 3.95
N MET A 62 0.76 3.32 3.40
CA MET A 62 0.92 2.05 2.71
C MET A 62 1.68 1.06 3.59
N ILE A 63 1.27 -0.21 3.53
CA ILE A 63 1.87 -1.31 4.28
C ILE A 63 2.86 -2.05 3.40
N VAL A 64 4.11 -2.15 3.85
CA VAL A 64 5.13 -3.03 3.26
C VAL A 64 5.25 -4.29 4.10
N SER A 65 5.02 -5.46 3.48
CA SER A 65 5.36 -6.75 4.06
C SER A 65 6.82 -7.08 3.78
N ASP A 66 7.65 -7.23 4.82
CA ASP A 66 9.06 -7.59 4.65
C ASP A 66 9.19 -9.09 4.36
N LYS A 67 9.58 -9.46 3.14
CA LYS A 67 9.75 -10.85 2.67
C LYS A 67 8.46 -11.68 2.60
N GLY A 68 7.29 -11.03 2.51
CA GLY A 68 5.99 -11.67 2.58
C GLY A 68 5.51 -11.91 4.02
N ASP A 69 4.41 -12.66 4.20
CA ASP A 69 3.90 -13.01 5.54
C ASP A 69 4.72 -14.15 6.15
N ILE A 70 5.79 -13.76 6.82
CA ILE A 70 6.73 -14.67 7.48
C ILE A 70 6.16 -15.32 8.76
N THR A 71 5.01 -14.84 9.25
CA THR A 71 4.35 -15.42 10.42
C THR A 71 3.70 -16.76 10.09
N THR A 72 3.35 -16.96 8.83
CA THR A 72 2.61 -18.12 8.34
C THR A 72 3.39 -18.99 7.33
N ALA A 73 4.45 -18.46 6.70
CA ALA A 73 5.25 -19.15 5.70
C ALA A 73 6.75 -18.78 5.78
N PRO A 74 7.67 -19.53 5.13
CA PRO A 74 9.06 -19.13 4.99
C PRO A 74 9.20 -17.78 4.29
N GLU A 75 10.14 -16.94 4.76
CA GLU A 75 10.48 -15.69 4.10
C GLU A 75 10.84 -15.90 2.62
N ASN A 76 10.53 -14.91 1.78
CA ASN A 76 10.84 -14.92 0.35
C ASN A 76 10.28 -16.16 -0.41
N SER A 77 9.22 -16.81 0.10
CA SER A 77 8.53 -17.90 -0.59
C SER A 77 7.28 -17.39 -1.31
N LEU A 78 6.84 -18.06 -2.37
CA LEU A 78 5.58 -17.76 -3.04
C LEU A 78 4.39 -17.81 -2.08
N MET A 79 4.41 -18.73 -1.11
CA MET A 79 3.36 -18.82 -0.08
C MET A 79 3.33 -17.59 0.83
N ALA A 80 4.49 -17.08 1.27
CA ALA A 80 4.57 -15.86 2.07
C ALA A 80 4.06 -14.64 1.29
N ILE A 81 4.37 -14.55 0.00
CA ILE A 81 3.89 -13.50 -0.90
C ILE A 81 2.35 -13.54 -0.99
N HIS A 82 1.75 -14.71 -1.28
CA HIS A 82 0.30 -14.85 -1.34
C HIS A 82 -0.40 -14.53 -0.01
N ASN A 83 0.20 -14.94 1.10
CA ASN A 83 -0.39 -14.68 2.41
C ASN A 83 -0.32 -13.20 2.77
N ALA A 84 0.75 -12.49 2.42
CA ALA A 84 0.86 -11.04 2.58
C ALA A 84 -0.19 -10.28 1.75
N GLU A 85 -0.43 -10.69 0.50
CA GLU A 85 -1.51 -10.11 -0.32
C GLU A 85 -2.89 -10.29 0.32
N LYS A 86 -3.17 -11.51 0.83
CA LYS A 86 -4.43 -11.79 1.53
C LYS A 86 -4.58 -11.03 2.83
N ALA A 87 -3.47 -10.77 3.51
CA ALA A 87 -3.43 -9.98 4.73
C ALA A 87 -3.64 -8.49 4.48
N GLY A 88 -3.54 -8.03 3.22
CA GLY A 88 -3.78 -6.65 2.83
C GLY A 88 -2.51 -5.80 2.70
N ALA A 89 -1.34 -6.38 2.43
CA ALA A 89 -0.15 -5.63 2.08
C ALA A 89 -0.37 -4.81 0.81
N ASP A 90 0.06 -3.55 0.80
CA ASP A 90 0.07 -2.70 -0.40
C ASP A 90 1.33 -2.93 -1.22
N ILE A 91 2.43 -3.28 -0.55
CA ILE A 91 3.74 -3.53 -1.12
C ILE A 91 4.30 -4.80 -0.46
N ILE A 92 4.93 -5.67 -1.26
CA ILE A 92 5.66 -6.83 -0.76
C ILE A 92 7.13 -6.65 -1.12
N LYS A 93 7.97 -6.43 -0.11
CA LYS A 93 9.41 -6.37 -0.29
C LYS A 93 9.95 -7.79 -0.38
N ILE A 94 10.72 -8.07 -1.42
CA ILE A 94 11.40 -9.35 -1.67
C ILE A 94 12.86 -9.11 -1.99
N ASP A 95 13.72 -9.96 -1.46
CA ASP A 95 15.17 -9.84 -1.62
C ASP A 95 15.65 -10.73 -2.76
N VAL A 96 16.45 -10.17 -3.67
CA VAL A 96 16.88 -10.85 -4.89
C VAL A 96 18.39 -11.04 -4.93
N ARG A 97 18.83 -12.28 -5.17
CA ARG A 97 20.24 -12.66 -5.35
C ARG A 97 20.44 -13.37 -6.68
N THR A 98 21.70 -13.47 -7.11
CA THR A 98 22.09 -14.19 -8.33
C THR A 98 22.87 -15.44 -7.98
N THR A 99 22.51 -16.58 -8.57
CA THR A 99 23.24 -17.85 -8.51
C THR A 99 24.49 -17.84 -9.40
N ALA A 100 25.34 -18.86 -9.28
CA ALA A 100 26.55 -19.05 -10.09
C ALA A 100 26.25 -19.10 -11.61
N ASP A 101 25.12 -19.71 -11.99
CA ASP A 101 24.64 -19.80 -13.37
C ASP A 101 23.77 -18.61 -13.80
N GLY A 102 23.68 -17.58 -12.94
CA GLY A 102 23.05 -16.29 -13.28
C GLY A 102 21.55 -16.22 -13.12
N VAL A 103 20.92 -17.20 -12.47
CA VAL A 103 19.48 -17.18 -12.18
C VAL A 103 19.20 -16.22 -11.02
N LEU A 104 18.16 -15.38 -11.15
CA LEU A 104 17.68 -14.51 -10.08
C LEU A 104 16.75 -15.29 -9.16
N ILE A 105 17.12 -15.42 -7.89
CA ILE A 105 16.36 -16.14 -6.86
C ILE A 105 15.96 -15.21 -5.72
N LEU A 106 14.95 -15.59 -4.94
CA LEU A 106 14.53 -14.86 -3.76
C LEU A 106 15.32 -15.35 -2.53
N MET A 107 16.21 -14.51 -2.03
CA MET A 107 17.02 -14.79 -0.82
C MET A 107 17.58 -13.49 -0.24
N GLU A 108 17.48 -13.28 1.08
CA GLU A 108 18.11 -12.13 1.75
C GLU A 108 19.60 -12.32 1.94
N ASP A 109 20.01 -13.51 2.46
CA ASP A 109 21.39 -13.78 2.82
C ASP A 109 22.25 -14.14 1.60
N ASN A 110 23.54 -13.90 1.71
CA ASN A 110 24.51 -14.37 0.72
C ASN A 110 24.76 -15.90 0.80
N THR A 111 24.20 -16.57 1.82
CA THR A 111 24.31 -18.01 2.03
C THR A 111 22.96 -18.64 2.31
N VAL A 112 22.80 -19.92 1.99
CA VAL A 112 21.56 -20.69 2.23
C VAL A 112 21.39 -21.15 3.69
N VAL A 113 22.38 -20.92 4.55
CA VAL A 113 22.49 -21.54 5.88
C VAL A 113 21.35 -21.21 6.83
N ARG A 114 20.90 -19.94 6.85
CA ARG A 114 19.83 -19.50 7.76
C ARG A 114 18.45 -19.93 7.27
N THR A 115 18.22 -19.89 5.98
CA THR A 115 16.87 -20.01 5.38
C THR A 115 16.57 -21.39 4.82
N CYS A 116 17.59 -22.24 4.61
CA CYS A 116 17.41 -23.56 4.01
C CYS A 116 17.95 -24.69 4.89
N ASN A 117 17.44 -25.89 4.65
CA ASN A 117 17.98 -27.14 5.21
C ASN A 117 18.61 -27.99 4.11
N GLY A 118 19.36 -29.01 4.51
CA GLY A 118 19.91 -30.02 3.59
C GLY A 118 21.03 -29.53 2.67
N TYR A 119 21.66 -28.40 2.97
CA TYR A 119 22.79 -27.87 2.21
C TYR A 119 24.06 -28.70 2.42
N GLY A 120 24.90 -28.72 1.38
CA GLY A 120 26.21 -29.42 1.39
C GLY A 120 27.35 -28.55 1.94
N GLU A 121 28.59 -28.80 1.46
CA GLU A 121 29.78 -28.01 1.86
C GLU A 121 29.74 -26.58 1.31
N ASN A 122 29.27 -26.41 0.07
CA ASN A 122 29.07 -25.07 -0.51
C ASN A 122 27.72 -24.50 -0.06
N THR A 123 27.75 -23.28 0.47
CA THR A 123 26.56 -22.59 1.01
C THR A 123 26.41 -21.17 0.48
N VAL A 124 27.38 -20.68 -0.31
CA VAL A 124 27.38 -19.34 -0.86
C VAL A 124 26.53 -19.29 -2.12
N VAL A 125 25.47 -18.48 -2.14
CA VAL A 125 24.49 -18.42 -3.21
C VAL A 125 25.13 -18.14 -4.59
N SER A 126 26.07 -17.21 -4.67
CA SER A 126 26.76 -16.87 -5.92
C SER A 126 27.73 -17.94 -6.44
N GLU A 127 28.01 -18.97 -5.65
CA GLU A 127 28.86 -20.11 -5.99
C GLU A 127 28.07 -21.41 -6.25
N MET A 128 26.74 -21.38 -5.99
CA MET A 128 25.82 -22.50 -6.23
C MET A 128 25.01 -22.25 -7.51
N THR A 129 24.77 -23.30 -8.29
CA THR A 129 23.80 -23.26 -9.39
C THR A 129 22.38 -23.29 -8.85
N TYR A 130 21.41 -22.80 -9.66
CA TYR A 130 20.00 -22.87 -9.26
C TYR A 130 19.52 -24.32 -9.05
N GLU A 131 19.97 -25.27 -9.87
CA GLU A 131 19.62 -26.69 -9.70
C GLU A 131 20.10 -27.26 -8.37
N GLU A 132 21.21 -26.79 -7.80
CA GLU A 132 21.66 -27.16 -6.46
C GLU A 132 20.79 -26.52 -5.38
N ILE A 133 20.47 -25.22 -5.49
CA ILE A 133 19.65 -24.49 -4.54
C ILE A 133 18.20 -25.02 -4.53
N LYS A 134 17.66 -25.38 -5.68
CA LYS A 134 16.31 -25.94 -5.82
C LYS A 134 16.09 -27.29 -5.10
N GLN A 135 17.16 -28.02 -4.77
CA GLN A 135 17.07 -29.22 -3.96
C GLN A 135 16.92 -28.94 -2.46
N LEU A 136 17.11 -27.70 -2.04
CA LEU A 136 17.01 -27.30 -0.65
C LEU A 136 15.56 -26.94 -0.31
N ASN A 137 15.15 -27.29 0.91
CA ASN A 137 13.86 -26.87 1.43
C ASN A 137 14.03 -25.64 2.33
N LEU A 138 13.11 -24.67 2.17
CA LEU A 138 13.05 -23.50 3.04
C LEU A 138 12.65 -23.87 4.46
N LEU A 139 13.23 -23.18 5.42
CA LEU A 139 12.87 -23.23 6.83
C LEU A 139 11.75 -22.24 7.14
N GLY A 140 10.85 -22.58 8.05
CA GLY A 140 9.70 -21.76 8.41
C GLY A 140 10.08 -20.39 8.99
N GLY A 141 9.26 -19.37 8.75
CA GLY A 141 9.47 -18.01 9.21
C GLY A 141 10.77 -17.40 8.68
N LYS A 142 11.52 -16.75 9.56
CA LYS A 142 12.85 -16.17 9.26
C LYS A 142 13.99 -17.22 9.21
N GLY A 143 13.68 -18.51 9.24
CA GLY A 143 14.70 -19.56 9.29
C GLY A 143 15.49 -19.57 10.61
N GLY A 144 16.73 -20.08 10.54
CA GLY A 144 17.64 -20.15 11.67
C GLY A 144 17.46 -21.37 12.56
N TYR A 145 18.20 -21.42 13.68
CA TYR A 145 18.20 -22.55 14.60
C TYR A 145 16.82 -22.79 15.21
N GLY A 146 16.32 -24.02 15.09
CA GLY A 146 15.03 -24.44 15.64
C GLY A 146 13.83 -24.13 14.74
N ALA A 147 14.03 -23.50 13.57
CA ALA A 147 12.97 -23.28 12.60
C ALA A 147 12.43 -24.62 12.05
N LYS A 148 11.13 -24.64 11.74
CA LYS A 148 10.45 -25.84 11.22
C LYS A 148 10.89 -26.11 9.78
N ASN A 149 11.13 -27.38 9.46
CA ASN A 149 11.32 -27.81 8.08
C ASN A 149 10.01 -27.65 7.30
N THR A 150 10.11 -27.22 6.05
CA THR A 150 8.99 -27.19 5.11
C THR A 150 9.31 -28.05 3.88
N THR A 151 8.38 -28.11 2.94
CA THR A 151 8.56 -28.74 1.61
C THR A 151 8.68 -27.68 0.52
N LEU A 152 8.72 -26.40 0.90
CA LEU A 152 8.83 -25.29 -0.04
C LEU A 152 10.29 -25.11 -0.44
N THR A 153 10.53 -24.77 -1.68
CA THR A 153 11.85 -24.50 -2.25
C THR A 153 12.06 -23.02 -2.49
N VAL A 154 13.29 -22.60 -2.70
CA VAL A 154 13.65 -21.23 -3.05
C VAL A 154 13.10 -20.90 -4.44
N PRO A 155 12.21 -19.90 -4.59
CA PRO A 155 11.68 -19.52 -5.89
C PRO A 155 12.65 -18.62 -6.66
N THR A 156 12.51 -18.61 -7.98
CA THR A 156 13.12 -17.58 -8.83
C THR A 156 12.25 -16.33 -8.88
N LEU A 157 12.84 -15.19 -9.24
CA LEU A 157 12.07 -13.94 -9.50
C LEU A 157 11.14 -14.12 -10.71
N GLU A 158 11.54 -14.92 -11.70
CA GLU A 158 10.70 -15.26 -12.86
C GLU A 158 9.46 -16.05 -12.44
N GLU A 159 9.61 -17.04 -11.54
CA GLU A 159 8.48 -17.79 -10.98
C GLU A 159 7.47 -16.87 -10.25
N VAL A 160 7.96 -15.84 -9.54
CA VAL A 160 7.09 -14.83 -8.89
C VAL A 160 6.30 -14.05 -9.94
N PHE A 161 6.93 -13.61 -11.02
CA PHE A 161 6.26 -12.87 -12.08
C PHE A 161 5.27 -13.74 -12.87
N ASP A 162 5.61 -14.99 -13.12
CA ASP A 162 4.71 -15.95 -13.78
C ASP A 162 3.49 -16.28 -12.91
N ASP A 163 3.69 -16.49 -11.61
CA ASP A 163 2.62 -16.70 -10.65
C ASP A 163 1.68 -15.48 -10.60
N ARG A 164 2.22 -14.27 -10.62
CA ARG A 164 1.45 -13.03 -10.72
C ARG A 164 0.57 -13.01 -11.97
N LYS A 165 1.11 -13.34 -13.14
CA LYS A 165 0.36 -13.40 -14.40
C LYS A 165 -0.75 -14.46 -14.36
N LEU A 166 -0.44 -15.66 -13.82
CA LEU A 166 -1.43 -16.73 -13.67
C LEU A 166 -2.58 -16.32 -12.75
N SER A 167 -2.28 -15.56 -11.69
CA SER A 167 -3.30 -15.04 -10.77
C SER A 167 -4.27 -14.07 -11.47
N TYR A 168 -3.83 -13.29 -12.46
CA TYR A 168 -4.69 -12.46 -13.29
C TYR A 168 -5.66 -13.27 -14.14
N LEU A 169 -5.18 -14.37 -14.70
CA LEU A 169 -5.99 -15.24 -15.56
C LEU A 169 -7.03 -16.06 -14.80
N SER A 170 -6.76 -16.38 -13.51
CA SER A 170 -7.63 -17.23 -12.68
C SER A 170 -8.71 -16.46 -11.91
N SER A 171 -8.65 -15.13 -11.89
CA SER A 171 -9.61 -14.30 -11.15
C SER A 171 -10.96 -14.28 -11.85
N SER A 172 -11.98 -14.90 -11.26
CA SER A 172 -13.37 -14.68 -11.67
C SER A 172 -13.78 -13.26 -11.28
N SER A 173 -14.47 -12.56 -12.16
CA SER A 173 -14.80 -11.13 -12.18
C SER A 173 -15.60 -10.55 -11.00
N THR A 174 -15.75 -11.25 -9.88
CA THR A 174 -16.57 -10.83 -8.74
C THR A 174 -15.79 -10.49 -7.46
N GLU A 175 -14.51 -10.82 -7.39
CA GLU A 175 -13.64 -10.36 -6.29
C GLU A 175 -12.55 -9.46 -6.88
N THR A 176 -12.61 -8.16 -6.59
CA THR A 176 -11.48 -7.25 -6.74
C THR A 176 -10.40 -7.72 -5.79
N LYS A 177 -9.55 -8.64 -6.23
CA LYS A 177 -8.38 -9.03 -5.46
C LYS A 177 -7.47 -7.83 -5.42
N GLN A 178 -7.30 -7.27 -4.23
CA GLN A 178 -6.26 -6.30 -3.95
C GLN A 178 -4.92 -6.95 -4.33
N LYS A 179 -4.14 -6.29 -5.18
CA LYS A 179 -2.84 -6.79 -5.60
C LYS A 179 -1.78 -5.78 -5.16
N SER A 180 -0.74 -6.31 -4.52
CA SER A 180 0.37 -5.52 -4.01
C SER A 180 1.37 -5.19 -5.10
N LEU A 181 2.12 -4.09 -4.95
CA LEU A 181 3.36 -3.86 -5.70
C LEU A 181 4.47 -4.74 -5.14
N PHE A 182 5.44 -5.11 -5.96
CA PHE A 182 6.66 -5.75 -5.51
C PHE A 182 7.75 -4.71 -5.29
N MET A 183 8.40 -4.71 -4.13
CA MET A 183 9.60 -3.92 -3.87
C MET A 183 10.79 -4.85 -3.91
N LEU A 184 11.64 -4.72 -4.92
CA LEU A 184 12.82 -5.56 -5.14
C LEU A 184 14.03 -4.97 -4.45
N ASP A 185 14.57 -5.68 -3.46
CA ASP A 185 15.81 -5.38 -2.76
C ASP A 185 16.93 -6.22 -3.35
N PHE A 186 17.96 -5.59 -3.89
CA PHE A 186 19.02 -6.26 -4.65
C PHE A 186 20.32 -5.46 -4.62
N ASP A 187 21.44 -6.11 -4.83
CA ASP A 187 22.74 -5.48 -5.04
C ASP A 187 22.74 -4.72 -6.39
N TRP A 188 23.19 -3.47 -6.39
CA TRP A 188 23.20 -2.61 -7.57
C TRP A 188 23.92 -3.22 -8.78
N SER A 189 24.89 -4.10 -8.53
CA SER A 189 25.66 -4.78 -9.59
C SER A 189 24.81 -5.67 -10.49
N ILE A 190 23.64 -6.14 -10.03
CA ILE A 190 22.73 -7.01 -10.79
C ILE A 190 21.53 -6.25 -11.38
N ARG A 191 21.44 -4.92 -11.23
CA ARG A 191 20.33 -4.07 -11.68
C ARG A 191 19.90 -4.32 -13.13
N ASP A 192 20.87 -4.50 -14.03
CA ASP A 192 20.58 -4.69 -15.46
C ASP A 192 19.89 -6.04 -15.72
N LYS A 193 20.26 -7.10 -14.98
CA LYS A 193 19.58 -8.39 -15.06
C LYS A 193 18.13 -8.29 -14.56
N ILE A 194 17.93 -7.58 -13.44
CA ILE A 194 16.59 -7.36 -12.87
C ILE A 194 15.74 -6.54 -13.82
N SER A 195 16.28 -5.42 -14.34
CA SER A 195 15.58 -4.56 -15.30
C SER A 195 15.16 -5.33 -16.55
N ASN A 196 16.05 -6.15 -17.11
CA ASN A 196 15.73 -6.97 -18.27
C ASN A 196 14.58 -7.94 -17.98
N LEU A 197 14.62 -8.64 -16.83
CA LEU A 197 13.55 -9.54 -16.45
C LEU A 197 12.20 -8.80 -16.22
N VAL A 198 12.23 -7.61 -15.61
CA VAL A 198 11.05 -6.74 -15.44
C VAL A 198 10.48 -6.33 -16.81
N ILE A 199 11.33 -5.96 -17.76
CA ILE A 199 10.93 -5.56 -19.12
C ILE A 199 10.33 -6.77 -19.86
N GLU A 200 11.02 -7.90 -19.89
CA GLU A 200 10.59 -9.13 -20.58
C GLU A 200 9.24 -9.63 -20.05
N ASN A 201 8.98 -9.43 -18.77
CA ASN A 201 7.74 -9.83 -18.10
C ASN A 201 6.66 -8.74 -18.09
N ASN A 202 6.95 -7.53 -18.60
CA ASN A 202 6.03 -6.38 -18.60
C ASN A 202 5.59 -5.96 -17.19
N MET A 203 6.50 -6.04 -16.21
CA MET A 203 6.23 -5.78 -14.80
C MET A 203 6.61 -4.35 -14.35
N GLY A 204 6.95 -3.46 -15.26
CA GLY A 204 7.46 -2.11 -14.93
C GLY A 204 6.52 -1.27 -14.07
N ASN A 205 5.21 -1.46 -14.16
CA ASN A 205 4.21 -0.77 -13.35
C ASN A 205 3.87 -1.49 -12.03
N GLU A 206 4.48 -2.66 -11.77
CA GLU A 206 4.22 -3.47 -10.58
C GLU A 206 5.43 -3.55 -9.66
N VAL A 207 6.58 -2.99 -10.08
CA VAL A 207 7.87 -3.11 -9.39
C VAL A 207 8.37 -1.77 -8.90
N ILE A 208 8.74 -1.73 -7.62
CA ILE A 208 9.52 -0.67 -6.98
C ILE A 208 10.94 -1.18 -6.83
N PHE A 209 11.91 -0.44 -7.33
CA PHE A 209 13.33 -0.76 -7.16
C PHE A 209 13.82 -0.16 -5.85
N TYR A 210 14.18 -1.00 -4.87
CA TYR A 210 14.78 -0.56 -3.62
C TYR A 210 16.30 -0.48 -3.77
N ILE A 211 16.84 0.74 -3.65
CA ILE A 211 18.25 1.03 -3.99
C ILE A 211 18.93 1.67 -2.78
N ASP A 212 19.91 0.99 -2.20
CA ASP A 212 20.64 1.43 -1.01
C ASP A 212 22.16 1.64 -1.23
N ASP A 213 22.70 1.22 -2.38
CA ASP A 213 24.12 1.17 -2.67
C ASP A 213 24.54 1.87 -3.97
N ALA A 214 23.67 2.76 -4.52
CA ALA A 214 23.97 3.56 -5.72
C ALA A 214 23.92 5.06 -5.46
N THR A 215 24.70 5.80 -6.24
CA THR A 215 24.66 7.28 -6.21
C THR A 215 23.52 7.83 -7.05
N PRO A 216 22.99 9.05 -6.77
CA PRO A 216 21.97 9.68 -7.58
C PRO A 216 22.31 9.76 -9.08
N GLY A 217 23.57 10.01 -9.42
CA GLY A 217 24.03 10.06 -10.83
C GLY A 217 23.97 8.70 -11.52
N GLU A 218 24.32 7.61 -10.82
CA GLU A 218 24.20 6.24 -11.34
C GLU A 218 22.74 5.86 -11.56
N ILE A 219 21.87 6.20 -10.61
CA ILE A 219 20.42 5.96 -10.71
C ILE A 219 19.86 6.72 -11.93
N THR A 220 20.17 8.01 -12.08
CA THR A 220 19.72 8.82 -13.22
C THR A 220 20.17 8.21 -14.54
N ALA A 221 21.44 7.86 -14.67
CA ALA A 221 21.98 7.25 -15.89
C ALA A 221 21.31 5.90 -16.21
N TRP A 222 21.02 5.09 -15.20
CA TRP A 222 20.30 3.82 -15.38
C TRP A 222 18.83 4.05 -15.79
N LYS A 223 18.10 4.99 -15.17
CA LYS A 223 16.72 5.35 -15.56
C LYS A 223 16.62 5.67 -17.05
N GLU A 224 17.58 6.41 -17.61
CA GLU A 224 17.61 6.77 -19.03
C GLU A 224 17.71 5.54 -19.97
N THR A 225 18.14 4.40 -19.48
CA THR A 225 18.25 3.15 -20.26
C THR A 225 16.94 2.35 -20.30
N LEU A 226 15.97 2.68 -19.44
CA LEU A 226 14.73 1.92 -19.31
C LEU A 226 13.65 2.41 -20.26
N PRO A 227 12.82 1.52 -20.83
CA PRO A 227 11.70 1.89 -21.68
C PRO A 227 10.46 2.39 -20.93
N PHE A 228 10.55 2.52 -19.60
CA PHE A 228 9.46 2.96 -18.70
C PHE A 228 10.05 3.81 -17.57
N GLU A 229 9.22 4.61 -16.90
CA GLU A 229 9.61 5.36 -15.70
C GLU A 229 9.54 4.43 -14.47
N PRO A 230 10.67 4.03 -13.88
CA PRO A 230 10.71 3.11 -12.76
C PRO A 230 10.20 3.78 -11.48
N MET A 231 9.46 3.03 -10.64
CA MET A 231 9.22 3.41 -9.25
C MET A 231 10.46 3.08 -8.43
N ILE A 232 10.91 4.02 -7.60
CA ILE A 232 12.15 3.87 -6.83
C ILE A 232 11.90 4.22 -5.36
N MET A 233 12.47 3.40 -4.47
CA MET A 233 12.65 3.66 -3.05
C MET A 233 14.15 3.69 -2.76
N THR A 234 14.67 4.83 -2.31
CA THR A 234 16.06 4.97 -1.87
C THR A 234 16.20 4.69 -0.38
N TYR A 235 17.42 4.66 0.14
CA TYR A 235 17.71 4.38 1.53
C TYR A 235 18.67 5.40 2.13
N PHE A 236 18.33 5.92 3.30
CA PHE A 236 19.22 6.77 4.08
C PHE A 236 19.30 6.30 5.53
N LYS A 237 20.52 6.08 6.01
CA LYS A 237 20.80 5.78 7.42
C LYS A 237 21.72 6.83 8.02
N GLY A 238 21.27 7.47 9.09
CA GLY A 238 22.07 8.50 9.71
C GLY A 238 21.53 9.01 11.05
N ASN A 239 22.22 10.02 11.60
CA ASN A 239 21.83 10.69 12.85
C ASN A 239 21.97 12.21 12.74
N VAL A 240 22.20 12.76 11.54
CA VAL A 240 22.44 14.19 11.31
C VAL A 240 21.31 14.74 10.43
N ILE A 241 20.57 15.70 10.99
CA ILE A 241 19.39 16.29 10.34
C ILE A 241 19.73 16.93 8.98
N PHE A 242 20.84 17.68 8.91
CA PHE A 242 21.25 18.33 7.66
C PHE A 242 21.56 17.31 6.54
N ALA A 243 22.16 16.18 6.90
CA ALA A 243 22.40 15.11 5.94
C ALA A 243 21.08 14.45 5.48
N ALA A 244 20.15 14.20 6.41
CA ALA A 244 18.83 13.61 6.08
C ALA A 244 18.03 14.53 5.17
N THR A 245 17.89 15.81 5.49
CA THR A 245 17.16 16.77 4.66
C THR A 245 17.79 16.98 3.29
N ALA A 246 19.12 16.95 3.20
CA ALA A 246 19.83 17.02 1.93
C ALA A 246 19.57 15.77 1.06
N ASN A 247 19.62 14.57 1.66
CA ASN A 247 19.30 13.34 0.94
C ASN A 247 17.85 13.32 0.48
N VAL A 248 16.88 13.67 1.34
CA VAL A 248 15.47 13.78 0.97
C VAL A 248 15.27 14.66 -0.27
N LYS A 249 15.90 15.86 -0.31
CA LYS A 249 15.79 16.78 -1.45
C LYS A 249 16.43 16.23 -2.72
N ASN A 250 17.60 15.62 -2.60
CA ASN A 250 18.30 15.05 -3.74
C ASN A 250 17.57 13.83 -4.31
N ASP A 251 17.05 12.97 -3.41
CA ASP A 251 16.37 11.74 -3.77
C ASP A 251 14.99 12.02 -4.37
N ALA A 252 14.32 13.10 -4.00
CA ALA A 252 13.06 13.53 -4.60
C ALA A 252 13.15 13.84 -6.11
N GLU A 253 14.36 14.09 -6.63
CA GLU A 253 14.59 14.28 -8.07
C GLU A 253 14.66 12.95 -8.85
N ILE A 254 14.89 11.82 -8.16
CA ILE A 254 15.19 10.53 -8.79
C ILE A 254 14.30 9.38 -8.32
N ALA A 255 13.61 9.53 -7.19
CA ALA A 255 12.84 8.47 -6.53
C ALA A 255 11.46 8.96 -6.07
N ASP A 256 10.54 8.04 -5.84
CA ASP A 256 9.19 8.28 -5.34
C ASP A 256 9.12 8.14 -3.81
N GLY A 257 10.11 7.49 -3.19
CA GLY A 257 10.19 7.28 -1.75
C GLY A 257 11.62 7.16 -1.24
N ILE A 258 11.78 7.43 0.05
CA ILE A 258 13.03 7.26 0.80
C ILE A 258 12.78 6.50 2.10
N HIS A 259 13.53 5.41 2.31
CA HIS A 259 13.55 4.67 3.56
C HIS A 259 14.52 5.34 4.52
N LEU A 260 14.01 5.92 5.60
CA LEU A 260 14.80 6.57 6.64
C LEU A 260 15.13 5.58 7.76
N ALA A 261 16.41 5.45 8.09
CA ALA A 261 16.89 4.60 9.15
C ALA A 261 17.78 5.37 10.14
N THR A 262 17.63 5.08 11.43
CA THR A 262 18.40 5.72 12.50
C THR A 262 18.53 4.80 13.70
N LYS A 263 19.62 4.98 14.49
CA LYS A 263 19.78 4.25 15.76
C LYS A 263 18.89 4.80 16.88
N ASN A 264 18.44 6.03 16.77
CA ASN A 264 17.57 6.68 17.74
C ASN A 264 16.26 7.14 17.07
N PRO A 265 15.17 6.40 17.23
CA PRO A 265 13.90 6.74 16.61
C PRO A 265 13.30 8.05 17.15
N TYR A 266 13.62 8.44 18.37
CA TYR A 266 13.20 9.73 18.96
C TYR A 266 14.11 10.90 18.54
N GLY A 267 15.06 10.65 17.65
CA GLY A 267 16.02 11.67 17.19
C GLY A 267 15.50 12.42 15.95
N VAL A 268 16.31 13.39 15.55
CA VAL A 268 16.00 14.36 14.50
C VAL A 268 15.70 13.77 13.12
N ILE A 269 16.11 12.52 12.84
CA ILE A 269 15.90 11.89 11.52
C ILE A 269 14.43 11.52 11.30
N PHE A 270 13.72 11.13 12.35
CA PHE A 270 12.30 10.83 12.30
C PHE A 270 11.41 12.05 12.62
N GLY A 271 12.03 13.19 12.98
CA GLY A 271 11.31 14.37 13.41
C GLY A 271 10.74 15.20 12.26
N GLU A 272 9.86 16.13 12.66
CA GLU A 272 9.05 17.01 11.81
C GLU A 272 9.85 17.68 10.67
N THR A 273 11.03 18.24 10.95
CA THR A 273 11.83 18.93 9.91
C THR A 273 12.19 18.05 8.72
N VAL A 274 12.47 16.76 8.93
CA VAL A 274 12.79 15.82 7.84
C VAL A 274 11.51 15.41 7.11
N GLN A 275 10.44 15.20 7.84
CA GLN A 275 9.13 14.82 7.28
C GLN A 275 8.52 15.97 6.47
N ASP A 276 8.57 17.20 6.98
CA ASP A 276 8.13 18.39 6.23
C ASP A 276 8.95 18.58 4.95
N THR A 277 10.28 18.38 5.05
CA THR A 277 11.14 18.42 3.86
C THR A 277 10.71 17.38 2.81
N ALA A 278 10.35 16.16 3.24
CA ALA A 278 9.89 15.12 2.33
C ALA A 278 8.54 15.47 1.70
N LYS A 279 7.60 15.96 2.50
CA LYS A 279 6.28 16.40 2.05
C LYS A 279 6.38 17.55 1.03
N GLU A 280 7.19 18.57 1.33
CA GLU A 280 7.45 19.70 0.43
C GLU A 280 8.17 19.27 -0.87
N SER A 281 9.04 18.27 -0.79
CA SER A 281 9.77 17.74 -1.94
C SER A 281 8.95 16.74 -2.77
N GLY A 282 7.77 16.33 -2.29
CA GLY A 282 6.88 15.41 -2.99
C GLY A 282 7.37 13.96 -3.00
N ILE A 283 8.08 13.52 -1.97
CA ILE A 283 8.61 12.16 -1.82
C ILE A 283 8.02 11.46 -0.59
N ARG A 284 7.66 10.17 -0.69
CA ARG A 284 7.21 9.36 0.44
C ARG A 284 8.35 9.04 1.41
N THR A 285 8.02 8.89 2.68
CA THR A 285 8.96 8.39 3.68
C THR A 285 8.54 7.02 4.19
N MET A 286 9.50 6.10 4.24
CA MET A 286 9.33 4.77 4.79
C MET A 286 10.12 4.63 6.10
N ALA A 287 9.52 3.94 7.08
CA ALA A 287 10.20 3.40 8.25
C ALA A 287 9.87 1.92 8.45
N SER A 288 10.78 1.18 9.07
CA SER A 288 10.58 -0.22 9.41
C SER A 288 10.19 -0.36 10.88
N ALA A 289 9.06 -1.01 11.15
CA ALA A 289 8.70 -1.49 12.47
C ALA A 289 9.25 -2.91 12.72
N SER A 290 9.45 -3.70 11.67
CA SER A 290 9.91 -5.09 11.75
C SER A 290 11.42 -5.27 11.95
N ARG A 291 12.21 -4.20 11.71
CA ARG A 291 13.68 -4.24 11.77
C ARG A 291 14.24 -3.17 12.72
N PRO A 292 14.13 -3.37 14.04
CA PRO A 292 14.61 -2.39 15.02
C PRO A 292 16.12 -2.10 14.91
N GLU A 293 16.91 -3.01 14.37
CA GLU A 293 18.34 -2.82 14.13
C GLU A 293 18.66 -1.75 13.08
N ILE A 294 17.73 -1.41 12.19
CA ILE A 294 17.88 -0.34 11.21
C ILE A 294 17.08 0.90 11.56
N CYS A 295 15.94 0.77 12.21
CA CYS A 295 15.05 1.87 12.56
C CYS A 295 15.03 2.25 14.05
N GLY A 296 16.00 1.79 14.83
CA GLY A 296 16.13 2.02 16.27
C GLY A 296 15.68 0.81 17.10
N THR A 297 16.52 0.38 18.02
CA THR A 297 16.31 -0.83 18.83
C THR A 297 15.11 -0.74 19.78
N GLN A 298 14.54 0.45 19.99
CA GLN A 298 13.32 0.66 20.79
C GLN A 298 12.04 0.40 19.98
N ILE A 299 12.09 0.50 18.67
CA ILE A 299 10.93 0.23 17.81
C ILE A 299 10.55 -1.24 17.88
N GLN A 300 9.28 -1.48 18.10
CA GLN A 300 8.65 -2.81 18.07
C GLN A 300 7.51 -2.78 17.06
N ASP A 301 7.20 -3.92 16.49
CA ASP A 301 6.12 -4.05 15.50
C ASP A 301 4.76 -4.21 16.19
N THR A 302 4.26 -3.09 16.74
CA THR A 302 3.03 -3.00 17.53
C THR A 302 2.27 -1.70 17.24
N GLU A 303 0.97 -1.64 17.61
CA GLU A 303 0.12 -0.46 17.45
C GLU A 303 0.77 0.84 17.99
N VAL A 304 1.40 0.78 19.15
CA VAL A 304 2.05 1.96 19.76
C VAL A 304 3.14 2.54 18.86
N TRP A 305 3.89 1.66 18.20
CA TRP A 305 4.97 2.11 17.32
C TRP A 305 4.47 2.46 15.92
N TRP A 306 3.44 1.81 15.42
CA TRP A 306 2.76 2.22 14.18
C TRP A 306 2.16 3.62 14.33
N ASP A 307 1.45 3.87 15.44
CA ASP A 307 0.92 5.19 15.78
C ASP A 307 2.04 6.24 15.86
N TYR A 308 3.13 5.93 16.56
CA TYR A 308 4.29 6.80 16.63
C TYR A 308 4.86 7.16 15.25
N LEU A 309 5.11 6.16 14.40
CA LEU A 309 5.70 6.39 13.08
C LEU A 309 4.76 7.23 12.18
N ILE A 310 3.47 6.94 12.19
CA ILE A 310 2.46 7.69 11.43
C ILE A 310 2.38 9.13 11.96
N THR A 311 2.36 9.32 13.28
CA THR A 311 2.36 10.65 13.91
C THR A 311 3.62 11.46 13.58
N GLN A 312 4.76 10.81 13.37
CA GLN A 312 5.96 11.50 12.88
C GLN A 312 5.86 11.89 11.39
N GLY A 313 4.88 11.39 10.63
CA GLY A 313 4.66 11.70 9.22
C GLY A 313 5.08 10.60 8.24
N PHE A 314 5.49 9.43 8.72
CA PHE A 314 5.76 8.30 7.84
C PHE A 314 4.47 7.77 7.22
N ASN A 315 4.46 7.63 5.92
CA ASN A 315 3.32 7.13 5.16
C ASN A 315 3.62 5.85 4.35
N VAL A 316 4.74 5.18 4.66
CA VAL A 316 5.06 3.81 4.24
C VAL A 316 5.64 3.09 5.45
N ILE A 317 4.95 2.06 5.95
CA ILE A 317 5.36 1.32 7.15
C ILE A 317 5.68 -0.13 6.78
N MET A 318 6.92 -0.55 7.04
CA MET A 318 7.34 -1.93 6.85
C MET A 318 7.12 -2.74 8.13
N THR A 319 6.40 -3.87 8.03
CA THR A 319 5.93 -4.67 9.15
C THR A 319 6.01 -6.18 8.85
N ASP A 320 6.17 -7.00 9.90
CA ASP A 320 5.94 -8.44 9.87
C ASP A 320 4.47 -8.80 10.20
N HIS A 321 3.66 -7.83 10.69
CA HIS A 321 2.29 -8.00 11.17
C HIS A 321 1.27 -7.28 10.26
N VAL A 322 1.28 -7.62 8.97
CA VAL A 322 0.49 -6.95 7.91
C VAL A 322 -1.00 -6.91 8.25
N LYS A 323 -1.56 -8.03 8.70
CA LYS A 323 -3.00 -8.14 9.00
C LYS A 323 -3.42 -7.21 10.12
N GLU A 324 -2.61 -7.15 11.18
CA GLU A 324 -2.85 -6.32 12.35
C GLU A 324 -2.71 -4.83 12.01
N LEU A 325 -1.67 -4.44 11.26
CA LEU A 325 -1.50 -3.07 10.82
C LEU A 325 -2.60 -2.65 9.84
N ARG A 326 -3.06 -3.54 8.94
CA ARG A 326 -4.19 -3.26 8.06
C ARG A 326 -5.47 -3.00 8.87
N ALA A 327 -5.77 -3.84 9.85
CA ALA A 327 -6.93 -3.64 10.72
C ALA A 327 -6.83 -2.32 11.50
N TYR A 328 -5.64 -1.96 11.97
CA TYR A 328 -5.38 -0.69 12.65
C TYR A 328 -5.64 0.52 11.71
N LEU A 329 -5.11 0.50 10.48
CA LEU A 329 -5.32 1.58 9.51
C LEU A 329 -6.78 1.68 9.04
N ASP A 330 -7.47 0.55 8.88
CA ASP A 330 -8.88 0.53 8.50
C ASP A 330 -9.77 1.12 9.62
N ASP A 331 -9.44 0.87 10.89
CA ASP A 331 -10.11 1.52 12.03
C ASP A 331 -9.89 3.04 12.01
N CYS A 332 -8.68 3.51 11.72
CA CYS A 332 -8.38 4.93 11.55
C CYS A 332 -9.18 5.56 10.39
N ASN A 333 -9.19 4.92 9.22
CA ASN A 333 -9.96 5.40 8.07
C ASN A 333 -11.47 5.45 8.34
N GLU A 334 -12.02 4.52 9.11
CA GLU A 334 -13.43 4.53 9.51
C GLU A 334 -13.75 5.69 10.44
N LYS A 335 -12.85 6.03 11.35
CA LYS A 335 -12.99 7.18 12.26
C LYS A 335 -12.85 8.51 11.52
N GLU A 336 -11.89 8.63 10.63
CA GLU A 336 -11.69 9.80 9.78
C GLU A 336 -12.97 10.12 8.99
N TRP A 337 -13.57 9.10 8.35
CA TRP A 337 -14.83 9.26 7.63
C TRP A 337 -16.01 9.60 8.57
N PHE A 338 -16.04 9.03 9.79
CA PHE A 338 -17.03 9.38 10.79
C PHE A 338 -16.92 10.84 11.23
N LEU A 339 -15.70 11.35 11.46
CA LEU A 339 -15.47 12.75 11.83
C LEU A 339 -15.90 13.70 10.72
N GLU A 340 -15.59 13.39 9.46
CA GLU A 340 -16.01 14.17 8.30
C GLU A 340 -17.54 14.29 8.27
N LYS A 341 -18.25 13.17 8.34
CA LYS A 341 -19.70 13.17 8.31
C LYS A 341 -20.32 13.81 9.55
N TYR A 342 -19.78 13.50 10.73
CA TYR A 342 -20.27 14.07 12.00
C TYR A 342 -20.12 15.60 12.01
N PHE A 343 -19.00 16.10 11.50
CA PHE A 343 -18.77 17.54 11.38
C PHE A 343 -19.79 18.20 10.45
N TYR A 344 -19.92 17.72 9.23
CA TYR A 344 -20.84 18.31 8.25
C TYR A 344 -22.29 18.17 8.72
N ASP A 345 -22.73 17.01 9.14
CA ASP A 345 -24.13 16.80 9.58
C ASP A 345 -24.47 17.63 10.84
N THR A 346 -23.50 17.85 11.74
CA THR A 346 -23.74 18.61 12.96
C THR A 346 -23.70 20.12 12.71
N ILE A 347 -22.79 20.62 11.89
CA ILE A 347 -22.60 22.05 11.66
C ILE A 347 -23.52 22.59 10.57
N GLU A 348 -23.79 21.83 9.51
CA GLU A 348 -24.78 22.21 8.48
C GLU A 348 -26.21 22.23 9.01
N GLY A 349 -26.51 21.43 10.04
CA GLY A 349 -27.83 21.44 10.72
C GLY A 349 -28.11 22.72 11.52
N TYR A 350 -27.10 23.54 11.81
CA TYR A 350 -27.32 24.83 12.45
C TYR A 350 -27.62 25.89 11.41
N SER A 351 -28.87 26.43 11.41
CA SER A 351 -29.16 27.67 10.73
C SER A 351 -28.36 28.78 11.41
N LEU A 352 -27.25 29.14 10.82
CA LEU A 352 -26.33 30.14 11.34
C LEU A 352 -27.02 31.50 11.33
N PRO A 353 -27.10 32.25 12.45
CA PRO A 353 -27.64 33.57 12.48
C PRO A 353 -26.79 34.53 11.65
N ASP A 354 -27.37 35.63 11.19
CA ASP A 354 -26.68 36.67 10.42
C ASP A 354 -25.44 37.21 11.17
N PHE A 355 -24.24 36.84 10.68
CA PHE A 355 -22.93 37.04 11.33
C PHE A 355 -22.44 38.51 11.31
N ASN A 356 -23.23 39.47 10.88
CA ASN A 356 -22.80 40.87 10.73
C ASN A 356 -22.80 41.68 12.05
N SER A 357 -23.09 41.06 13.19
CA SER A 357 -23.09 41.71 14.49
C SER A 357 -21.85 41.36 15.29
N ASP A 358 -21.20 42.34 15.95
CA ASP A 358 -20.05 42.14 16.85
C ASP A 358 -20.34 41.16 18.01
N LYS A 359 -21.61 40.94 18.34
CA LYS A 359 -22.07 39.99 19.34
C LYS A 359 -21.79 38.51 18.94
N PHE A 360 -21.62 38.26 17.65
CA PHE A 360 -21.34 36.91 17.13
C PHE A 360 -19.87 36.63 16.87
N LEU A 361 -18.95 37.54 17.24
CA LEU A 361 -17.54 37.44 16.90
C LEU A 361 -16.90 36.19 17.58
N ASP A 362 -17.23 35.90 18.84
CA ASP A 362 -16.68 34.76 19.58
C ASP A 362 -17.24 33.43 19.07
N TYR A 363 -18.53 33.39 18.72
CA TYR A 363 -19.17 32.26 18.04
C TYR A 363 -18.53 31.97 16.70
N LYS A 364 -18.36 33.02 15.87
CA LYS A 364 -17.71 32.90 14.56
C LYS A 364 -16.27 32.42 14.65
N ARG A 365 -15.54 32.90 15.67
CA ARG A 365 -14.16 32.48 15.92
C ARG A 365 -14.09 31.00 16.33
N ALA A 366 -14.96 30.56 17.26
CA ALA A 366 -15.03 29.17 17.69
C ALA A 366 -15.40 28.23 16.52
N TYR A 367 -16.37 28.64 15.69
CA TYR A 367 -16.75 27.91 14.50
C TYR A 367 -15.61 27.78 13.48
N ASN A 368 -14.95 28.89 13.12
CA ASN A 368 -13.87 28.88 12.15
C ASN A 368 -12.68 28.07 12.65
N ASN A 369 -12.29 28.20 13.94
CA ASN A 369 -11.20 27.43 14.50
C ASN A 369 -11.49 25.92 14.46
N ALA A 370 -12.73 25.52 14.77
CA ALA A 370 -13.12 24.12 14.67
C ALA A 370 -13.13 23.64 13.22
N TYR A 371 -13.67 24.45 12.31
CA TYR A 371 -13.71 24.16 10.88
C TYR A 371 -12.31 23.97 10.29
N ASP A 372 -11.41 24.92 10.56
CA ASP A 372 -10.03 24.88 10.07
C ASP A 372 -9.30 23.63 10.61
N TYR A 373 -9.40 23.38 11.92
CA TYR A 373 -8.76 22.23 12.55
C TYR A 373 -9.26 20.88 11.98
N ILE A 374 -10.58 20.72 11.82
CA ILE A 374 -11.17 19.48 11.31
C ILE A 374 -10.86 19.30 9.83
N THR A 375 -10.88 20.40 9.06
CA THR A 375 -10.52 20.37 7.65
C THR A 375 -9.07 19.95 7.45
N ASP A 376 -8.16 20.41 8.31
CA ASP A 376 -6.76 19.99 8.30
C ASP A 376 -6.62 18.50 8.60
N VAL A 377 -7.31 17.97 9.63
CA VAL A 377 -7.28 16.54 9.98
C VAL A 377 -7.90 15.67 8.87
N ILE A 378 -9.02 16.09 8.27
CA ILE A 378 -9.69 15.35 7.20
C ILE A 378 -8.85 15.33 5.91
N ASN A 379 -8.17 16.43 5.59
CA ASN A 379 -7.35 16.55 4.39
C ASN A 379 -5.97 15.91 4.57
N ASP A 380 -5.51 15.71 5.79
CA ASP A 380 -4.29 14.97 6.08
C ASP A 380 -4.58 13.46 6.09
N HIS A 381 -4.45 12.83 4.92
CA HIS A 381 -4.67 11.38 4.74
C HIS A 381 -3.64 10.51 5.47
N SER A 382 -2.69 11.12 6.19
CA SER A 382 -1.72 10.44 7.06
C SER A 382 -2.07 10.57 8.55
N SER A 383 -3.25 11.09 8.89
CA SER A 383 -3.68 11.28 10.28
C SER A 383 -3.56 9.98 11.07
N SER A 384 -2.85 10.04 12.20
CA SER A 384 -2.72 8.93 13.12
C SER A 384 -4.02 8.72 13.91
N ARG A 385 -4.15 7.56 14.54
CA ARG A 385 -5.24 7.30 15.48
C ARG A 385 -5.28 8.33 16.61
N SER A 386 -4.13 8.82 17.06
CA SER A 386 -4.01 9.88 18.06
C SER A 386 -4.61 11.20 17.58
N ASP A 387 -4.35 11.57 16.32
CA ASP A 387 -4.90 12.79 15.71
C ASP A 387 -6.42 12.71 15.60
N ILE A 388 -6.95 11.56 15.20
CA ILE A 388 -8.39 11.31 15.10
C ILE A 388 -9.07 11.41 16.46
N VAL A 389 -8.50 10.82 17.51
CA VAL A 389 -9.02 10.91 18.88
C VAL A 389 -8.95 12.36 19.39
N THR A 390 -7.88 13.07 19.10
CA THR A 390 -7.72 14.49 19.44
C THR A 390 -8.75 15.34 18.69
N ALA A 391 -8.94 15.09 17.40
CA ALA A 391 -9.95 15.78 16.59
C ALA A 391 -11.38 15.52 17.11
N GLU A 392 -11.72 14.31 17.52
CA GLU A 392 -13.00 14.00 18.13
C GLU A 392 -13.24 14.81 19.40
N TYR A 393 -12.22 14.94 20.24
CA TYR A 393 -12.29 15.76 21.46
C TYR A 393 -12.46 17.24 21.15
N GLU A 394 -11.66 17.79 20.23
CA GLU A 394 -11.72 19.21 19.84
C GLU A 394 -13.02 19.55 19.15
N ILE A 395 -13.60 18.66 18.35
CA ILE A 395 -14.93 18.82 17.75
C ILE A 395 -16.00 18.93 18.85
N LYS A 396 -16.00 18.01 19.82
CA LYS A 396 -16.94 18.05 20.94
C LYS A 396 -16.82 19.35 21.70
N LYS A 397 -15.61 19.76 22.03
CA LYS A 397 -15.33 21.02 22.71
C LYS A 397 -15.79 22.24 21.91
N ALA A 398 -15.52 22.28 20.60
CA ALA A 398 -15.97 23.37 19.74
C ALA A 398 -17.50 23.47 19.65
N ILE A 399 -18.19 22.33 19.61
CA ILE A 399 -19.66 22.27 19.64
C ILE A 399 -20.18 22.82 20.97
N ASP A 400 -19.58 22.42 22.09
CA ASP A 400 -19.94 22.92 23.41
C ASP A 400 -19.71 24.43 23.53
N ASP A 401 -18.60 24.95 23.02
CA ASP A 401 -18.29 26.39 22.98
C ASP A 401 -19.28 27.16 22.08
N ILE A 402 -19.64 26.62 20.92
CA ILE A 402 -20.65 27.17 20.02
C ILE A 402 -22.02 27.24 20.72
N HIS A 403 -22.42 26.18 21.42
CA HIS A 403 -23.65 26.13 22.18
C HIS A 403 -23.67 27.15 23.34
N ALA A 404 -22.58 27.21 24.11
CA ALA A 404 -22.48 28.15 25.21
C ALA A 404 -22.59 29.60 24.73
N ASN A 405 -21.93 29.97 23.65
CA ASN A 405 -21.98 31.29 23.07
C ASN A 405 -23.34 31.63 22.43
N TYR A 406 -23.98 30.65 21.75
CA TYR A 406 -25.33 30.82 21.21
C TYR A 406 -26.37 31.05 22.32
N ASN A 407 -26.30 30.27 23.40
CA ASN A 407 -27.21 30.42 24.54
C ASN A 407 -27.03 31.77 25.26
N ALA A 408 -25.79 32.25 25.44
CA ALA A 408 -25.52 33.56 26.00
C ALA A 408 -26.07 34.70 25.14
N LEU A 409 -26.16 34.56 23.83
CA LEU A 409 -26.75 35.49 22.91
C LEU A 409 -28.29 35.48 22.98
N GLN A 410 -28.91 34.32 23.14
CA GLN A 410 -30.37 34.19 23.29
C GLN A 410 -30.86 34.76 24.62
N GLU A 411 -30.14 34.60 25.72
CA GLU A 411 -30.45 35.14 27.02
C GLU A 411 -30.39 36.69 27.06
N GLY A 412 -29.55 37.29 26.20
CA GLY A 412 -29.39 38.74 26.04
C GLY A 412 -30.52 39.42 25.21
N THR A 413 -31.35 38.65 24.53
CA THR A 413 -32.31 39.20 23.56
C THR A 413 -33.82 39.02 23.87
N ALA A 414 -34.24 38.35 24.91
CA ALA A 414 -35.60 38.31 25.46
C ALA A 414 -35.95 36.93 26.04
N GLY A 415 -36.34 36.87 27.24
CA GLY A 415 -37.22 36.00 27.99
C GLY A 415 -37.94 34.81 27.34
N MET A 416 -37.31 34.04 26.50
CA MET A 416 -37.78 32.72 26.06
C MET A 416 -36.73 31.65 26.38
N THR A 417 -36.95 30.95 27.47
CA THR A 417 -36.15 29.83 27.90
C THR A 417 -36.35 28.64 26.96
N VAL A 418 -35.44 28.44 26.05
CA VAL A 418 -35.25 27.12 25.42
C VAL A 418 -34.31 26.34 26.31
N ASN A 419 -34.75 25.20 26.82
CA ASN A 419 -33.98 24.38 27.75
C ASN A 419 -32.72 23.83 27.06
N PRO A 420 -31.47 24.19 27.52
CA PRO A 420 -30.24 23.77 26.89
C PRO A 420 -30.09 22.25 26.79
N LEU A 421 -30.69 21.52 27.74
CA LEU A 421 -30.68 20.05 27.79
C LEU A 421 -31.45 19.44 26.58
N THR A 422 -32.48 20.10 26.10
CA THR A 422 -33.28 19.60 24.96
C THR A 422 -32.54 19.72 23.64
N ILE A 423 -31.73 20.76 23.48
CA ILE A 423 -30.90 20.96 22.29
C ILE A 423 -29.71 19.97 22.31
N LEU A 424 -29.07 19.78 23.45
CA LEU A 424 -27.99 18.79 23.64
C LEU A 424 -28.47 17.35 23.38
N LEU A 425 -29.67 16.99 23.89
CA LEU A 425 -30.26 15.68 23.68
C LEU A 425 -30.70 15.44 22.23
N SER A 426 -31.14 16.48 21.52
CA SER A 426 -31.50 16.36 20.10
C SER A 426 -30.24 16.20 19.21
N ALA A 427 -29.16 16.92 19.48
CA ALA A 427 -27.89 16.77 18.78
C ALA A 427 -27.26 15.38 19.04
N PHE A 428 -27.29 14.89 20.28
CA PHE A 428 -26.84 13.54 20.61
C PHE A 428 -27.71 12.45 19.98
N ALA A 429 -29.03 12.64 19.93
CA ALA A 429 -29.94 11.68 19.29
C ALA A 429 -29.72 11.61 17.77
N ILE A 430 -29.45 12.74 17.12
CA ILE A 430 -29.13 12.81 15.69
C ILE A 430 -27.79 12.11 15.43
N ALA A 431 -26.76 12.35 16.24
CA ALA A 431 -25.46 11.71 16.12
C ALA A 431 -25.56 10.17 16.25
N ILE A 432 -26.35 9.65 17.22
CA ILE A 432 -26.54 8.21 17.40
C ILE A 432 -27.30 7.59 16.22
N VAL A 433 -28.33 8.27 15.70
CA VAL A 433 -29.09 7.78 14.53
C VAL A 433 -28.20 7.76 13.30
N THR A 434 -27.40 8.80 13.10
CA THR A 434 -26.47 8.92 11.97
C THR A 434 -25.38 7.82 12.02
N VAL A 435 -24.82 7.53 13.19
CA VAL A 435 -23.86 6.43 13.37
C VAL A 435 -24.49 5.07 13.04
N ALA A 436 -25.74 4.85 13.48
CA ALA A 436 -26.45 3.62 13.19
C ALA A 436 -26.75 3.46 11.69
N GLU A 437 -27.18 4.52 11.02
CA GLU A 437 -27.43 4.52 9.57
C GLU A 437 -26.16 4.27 8.76
N ILE A 438 -25.06 4.87 9.17
CA ILE A 438 -23.74 4.71 8.57
C ILE A 438 -23.23 3.27 8.71
N TYR A 439 -23.36 2.70 9.91
CA TYR A 439 -23.03 1.30 10.17
C TYR A 439 -23.85 0.33 9.30
N VAL A 440 -25.16 0.60 9.17
CA VAL A 440 -26.08 -0.18 8.33
C VAL A 440 -25.73 -0.02 6.83
N TYR A 441 -25.37 1.20 6.38
CA TYR A 441 -24.98 1.47 4.98
C TYR A 441 -23.69 0.72 4.61
N LYS A 442 -22.64 0.77 5.46
CA LYS A 442 -21.40 0.01 5.23
C LYS A 442 -21.64 -1.50 5.24
N LYS A 443 -22.52 -2.00 6.11
CA LYS A 443 -22.86 -3.43 6.16
C LYS A 443 -23.66 -3.92 4.94
N LYS A 444 -24.38 -3.04 4.25
CA LYS A 444 -25.11 -3.35 3.00
C LYS A 444 -24.21 -3.25 1.74
N LYS A 445 -23.03 -2.63 1.85
CA LYS A 445 -22.06 -2.51 0.75
C LYS A 445 -20.95 -3.57 0.80
N LYS A 446 -20.84 -4.33 1.88
CA LYS A 446 -20.07 -5.59 1.94
C LYS A 446 -21.00 -6.76 1.61
#